data_430f544b04f6380d327196d969f3841c
#
_entry.id   430f544b04f6380d327196d969f3841c
#
_cell.length_a   1.000
_cell.length_b   1.000
_cell.length_c   1.000
_cell.angle_alpha   90.00
_cell.angle_beta   90.00
_cell.angle_gamma   90.00
#
_symmetry.space_group_name_H-M   'P 1'
#
loop_
_entity.id
_entity.type
_entity.pdbx_description
1 polymer ?
#
loop_
_entity_poly.entity_id
_entity_poly.type
_entity_poly.pdbx_seq_one_letter_code
_entity_poly.pdbx_strand_id
1 'polypeptide(L)'
;MYETTWETYQNEPWVADNIHNEQRQSYSGWHDLVFQVANGRVRYYIDGALVADHGDRYYPETPMSINFNLWFISGGLQGSSAERAYQQEVDYVYFAKDQVLSPAQVKSAVQNYRNSGVEHVDNV
;
A
#
# COMPACT_ATOMS: atom_id res chain seq x y z
N MET A 1 7.96 6.02 -5.78
CA MET A 1 7.18 5.28 -4.77
C MET A 1 8.11 4.27 -4.11
N TYR A 2 7.94 4.01 -2.82
CA TYR A 2 8.67 2.96 -2.11
C TYR A 2 7.67 1.92 -1.60
N GLU A 3 7.91 0.67 -1.93
CA GLU A 3 7.21 -0.50 -1.38
C GLU A 3 8.09 -1.04 -0.25
N THR A 4 7.75 -0.71 1.00
CA THR A 4 8.60 -1.03 2.15
C THR A 4 7.87 -1.97 3.11
N THR A 5 8.56 -3.02 3.52
CA THR A 5 8.13 -3.91 4.60
C THR A 5 9.12 -3.82 5.75
N TRP A 6 8.62 -3.57 6.95
CA TRP A 6 9.40 -3.39 8.15
C TRP A 6 9.35 -4.64 9.02
N GLU A 7 10.52 -5.05 9.53
CA GLU A 7 10.63 -6.02 10.61
C GLU A 7 10.55 -5.30 11.96
N THR A 8 11.43 -4.31 12.16
CA THR A 8 11.47 -3.55 13.40
C THR A 8 12.14 -2.19 13.20
N TYR A 9 12.01 -1.34 14.21
CA TYR A 9 12.77 -0.11 14.31
C TYR A 9 13.08 0.22 15.78
N GLN A 10 14.15 0.99 15.97
CA GLN A 10 14.54 1.58 17.24
C GLN A 10 14.78 3.07 17.02
N ASN A 11 14.26 3.91 17.92
CA ASN A 11 14.35 5.37 17.74
C ASN A 11 15.71 5.96 18.18
N GLU A 12 16.30 5.46 19.27
CA GLU A 12 17.53 6.04 19.85
C GLU A 12 18.52 4.95 20.27
N PRO A 13 19.68 4.82 19.58
CA PRO A 13 19.93 5.43 18.26
C PRO A 13 18.97 4.90 17.20
N TRP A 14 18.76 5.65 16.14
CA TRP A 14 17.89 5.19 15.04
C TRP A 14 18.48 3.93 14.38
N VAL A 15 17.74 2.87 14.47
CA VAL A 15 18.04 1.60 13.78
C VAL A 15 16.77 1.15 13.07
N ALA A 16 16.89 0.91 11.78
CA ALA A 16 15.79 0.43 10.95
C ALA A 16 16.14 -0.94 10.39
N ASP A 17 15.20 -1.86 10.47
CA ASP A 17 15.26 -3.14 9.79
C ASP A 17 14.05 -3.26 8.87
N ASN A 18 14.30 -3.03 7.59
CA ASN A 18 13.30 -3.07 6.55
C ASN A 18 13.89 -3.52 5.22
N ILE A 19 13.02 -3.92 4.33
CA ILE A 19 13.32 -4.16 2.93
C ILE A 19 12.41 -3.30 2.06
N HIS A 20 12.91 -2.76 0.97
CA HIS A 20 12.12 -1.95 0.06
C HIS A 20 12.53 -2.12 -1.39
N ASN A 21 11.56 -1.87 -2.26
CA ASN A 21 11.76 -1.60 -3.68
C ASN A 21 11.46 -0.13 -3.95
N GLU A 22 12.01 0.41 -5.01
CA GLU A 22 11.81 1.79 -5.42
C GLU A 22 11.33 1.88 -6.86
N GLN A 23 10.25 2.63 -7.09
CA GLN A 23 9.74 2.95 -8.41
C GLN A 23 9.94 4.46 -8.67
N ARG A 24 10.80 4.80 -9.66
CA ARG A 24 11.10 6.19 -10.02
C ARG A 24 10.35 6.62 -11.26
N GLN A 25 9.06 6.91 -11.10
CA GLN A 25 8.20 7.43 -12.18
C GLN A 25 7.11 8.32 -11.60
N SER A 26 6.35 9.02 -12.46
CA SER A 26 5.16 9.76 -12.03
C SER A 26 4.03 8.78 -11.71
N TYR A 27 3.38 9.02 -10.59
CA TYR A 27 2.15 8.34 -10.16
C TYR A 27 1.03 9.38 -9.97
N SER A 28 0.94 10.37 -10.88
CA SER A 28 -0.20 11.28 -10.89
C SER A 28 -1.41 10.61 -11.55
N GLY A 29 -2.58 10.77 -10.94
CA GLY A 29 -3.83 10.15 -11.38
C GLY A 29 -4.23 8.96 -10.51
N TRP A 30 -5.22 8.22 -10.97
CA TRP A 30 -5.75 7.06 -10.26
C TRP A 30 -4.95 5.80 -10.56
N HIS A 31 -4.60 5.07 -9.52
CA HIS A 31 -3.86 3.81 -9.60
C HIS A 31 -4.51 2.75 -8.71
N ASP A 32 -4.58 1.52 -9.18
CA ASP A 32 -4.98 0.37 -8.38
C ASP A 32 -3.76 -0.15 -7.60
N LEU A 33 -3.77 -0.03 -6.27
CA LEU A 33 -2.74 -0.59 -5.39
C LEU A 33 -3.27 -1.86 -4.73
N VAL A 34 -2.56 -2.98 -4.90
CA VAL A 34 -2.94 -4.24 -4.27
C VAL A 34 -1.80 -4.77 -3.42
N PHE A 35 -2.11 -5.11 -2.17
CA PHE A 35 -1.21 -5.81 -1.25
C PHE A 35 -1.73 -7.22 -1.03
N GLN A 36 -0.85 -8.20 -1.15
CA GLN A 36 -1.14 -9.57 -0.75
C GLN A 36 -0.20 -9.95 0.40
N VAL A 37 -0.76 -10.37 1.51
CA VAL A 37 -0.02 -10.89 2.67
C VAL A 37 -0.44 -12.35 2.85
N ALA A 38 0.32 -13.27 2.28
CA ALA A 38 -0.01 -14.69 2.29
C ALA A 38 1.21 -15.56 1.99
N ASN A 39 1.19 -16.79 2.52
CA ASN A 39 2.20 -17.82 2.22
C ASN A 39 3.64 -17.35 2.51
N GLY A 40 3.86 -16.60 3.61
CA GLY A 40 5.16 -16.07 3.98
C GLY A 40 5.67 -14.94 3.07
N ARG A 41 4.81 -14.35 2.24
CA ARG A 41 5.19 -13.30 1.30
C ARG A 41 4.27 -12.08 1.43
N VAL A 42 4.86 -10.89 1.28
CA VAL A 42 4.17 -9.61 1.10
C VAL A 42 4.42 -9.13 -0.31
N ARG A 43 3.38 -9.10 -1.14
CA ARG A 43 3.47 -8.70 -2.54
C ARG A 43 2.75 -7.39 -2.77
N TYR A 44 3.39 -6.53 -3.52
CA TYR A 44 2.90 -5.21 -3.88
C TYR A 44 2.66 -5.15 -5.38
N TYR A 45 1.46 -4.73 -5.76
CA TYR A 45 1.10 -4.54 -7.17
C TYR A 45 0.64 -3.11 -7.39
N ILE A 46 1.02 -2.56 -8.53
CA ILE A 46 0.54 -1.27 -9.04
C ILE A 46 -0.05 -1.54 -10.41
N ASP A 47 -1.31 -1.20 -10.62
CA ASP A 47 -2.05 -1.39 -11.88
C ASP A 47 -1.96 -2.83 -12.42
N GLY A 48 -1.95 -3.80 -11.52
CA GLY A 48 -1.85 -5.21 -11.84
C GLY A 48 -0.44 -5.76 -12.03
N ALA A 49 0.58 -4.91 -12.12
CA ALA A 49 1.98 -5.33 -12.23
C ALA A 49 2.58 -5.59 -10.84
N LEU A 50 3.26 -6.72 -10.66
CA LEU A 50 4.03 -7.01 -9.45
C LEU A 50 5.27 -6.09 -9.41
N VAL A 51 5.38 -5.25 -8.38
CA VAL A 51 6.47 -4.29 -8.23
C VAL A 51 7.42 -4.62 -7.07
N ALA A 52 6.95 -5.37 -6.07
CA ALA A 52 7.79 -5.89 -5.00
C ALA A 52 7.24 -7.20 -4.45
N ASP A 53 8.14 -8.08 -3.98
CA ASP A 53 7.83 -9.37 -3.36
C ASP A 53 8.82 -9.62 -2.21
N HIS A 54 8.36 -9.37 -0.99
CA HIS A 54 9.17 -9.48 0.22
C HIS A 54 8.76 -10.72 1.01
N GLY A 55 9.69 -11.33 1.72
CA GLY A 55 9.43 -12.53 2.48
C GLY A 55 10.38 -12.71 3.65
N ASP A 56 10.56 -13.95 4.06
CA ASP A 56 11.38 -14.35 5.21
C ASP A 56 10.94 -13.59 6.49
N ARG A 57 11.90 -13.06 7.23
CA ARG A 57 11.66 -12.32 8.48
C ARG A 57 10.81 -11.05 8.33
N TYR A 58 10.58 -10.56 7.10
CA TYR A 58 9.74 -9.39 6.85
C TYR A 58 8.26 -9.73 6.69
N TYR A 59 7.87 -10.99 6.87
CA TYR A 59 6.46 -11.37 6.89
C TYR A 59 5.81 -10.93 8.22
N PRO A 60 4.66 -10.24 8.19
CA PRO A 60 4.03 -9.75 9.42
C PRO A 60 3.69 -10.85 10.40
N GLU A 61 4.06 -10.67 11.66
CA GLU A 61 3.81 -11.61 12.77
C GLU A 61 2.55 -11.27 13.56
N THR A 62 2.02 -10.06 13.38
CA THR A 62 0.85 -9.55 14.11
C THR A 62 -0.15 -8.90 13.17
N PRO A 63 -1.44 -8.79 13.57
CA PRO A 63 -2.43 -8.05 12.80
C PRO A 63 -2.01 -6.60 12.55
N MET A 64 -2.31 -6.11 11.35
CA MET A 64 -1.99 -4.76 10.91
C MET A 64 -3.27 -3.98 10.61
N SER A 65 -3.22 -2.67 10.73
CA SER A 65 -4.26 -1.76 10.27
C SER A 65 -3.98 -1.26 8.85
N ILE A 66 -5.05 -0.87 8.16
CA ILE A 66 -4.96 -0.17 6.88
C ILE A 66 -5.09 1.33 7.17
N ASN A 67 -4.09 2.11 6.78
CA ASN A 67 -4.05 3.55 7.02
C ASN A 67 -3.65 4.29 5.74
N PHE A 68 -4.22 5.47 5.56
CA PHE A 68 -3.87 6.40 4.49
C PHE A 68 -3.36 7.69 5.12
N ASN A 69 -2.11 8.05 4.85
CA ASN A 69 -1.45 9.19 5.45
C ASN A 69 -0.74 10.03 4.38
N LEU A 70 -0.84 11.33 4.49
CA LEU A 70 -0.07 12.29 3.71
C LEU A 70 0.85 13.06 4.65
N TRP A 71 2.12 12.66 4.70
CA TRP A 71 3.10 13.21 5.61
C TRP A 71 4.21 13.96 4.88
N PHE A 72 4.65 15.07 5.48
CA PHE A 72 5.86 15.76 5.09
C PHE A 72 6.96 15.41 6.07
N ILE A 73 7.93 14.63 5.61
CA ILE A 73 9.08 14.23 6.42
C ILE A 73 10.22 15.24 6.31
N SER A 74 11.05 15.33 7.36
CA SER A 74 12.28 16.12 7.32
C SER A 74 13.17 15.68 6.16
N GLY A 75 13.67 16.64 5.37
CA GLY A 75 14.46 16.37 4.16
C GLY A 75 13.66 15.94 2.93
N GLY A 76 12.36 15.68 3.06
CA GLY A 76 11.46 15.37 1.94
C GLY A 76 10.85 16.60 1.27
N LEU A 77 11.00 17.77 1.87
CA LEU A 77 10.47 19.02 1.33
C LEU A 77 11.43 19.61 0.29
N GLN A 78 10.86 20.21 -0.74
CA GLN A 78 11.62 20.97 -1.72
C GLN A 78 12.21 22.22 -1.06
N GLY A 79 13.46 22.55 -1.35
CA GLY A 79 14.15 23.75 -0.88
C GLY A 79 13.61 25.05 -1.53
N SER A 80 12.33 25.32 -1.35
CA SER A 80 11.61 26.46 -1.92
C SER A 80 10.59 26.98 -0.92
N SER A 81 10.48 28.32 -0.82
CA SER A 81 9.45 28.99 -0.01
C SER A 81 8.10 29.12 -0.72
N ALA A 82 7.98 28.67 -1.96
CA ALA A 82 6.72 28.70 -2.69
C ALA A 82 5.71 27.72 -2.06
N GLU A 83 4.49 28.18 -1.82
CA GLU A 83 3.39 27.35 -1.37
C GLU A 83 3.09 26.25 -2.40
N ARG A 84 2.82 25.04 -1.92
CA ARG A 84 2.47 23.89 -2.73
C ARG A 84 1.33 23.13 -2.06
N ALA A 85 0.36 22.72 -2.86
CA ALA A 85 -0.72 21.85 -2.43
C ALA A 85 -0.44 20.41 -2.88
N TYR A 86 -0.65 19.47 -1.97
CA TYR A 86 -0.59 18.04 -2.25
C TYR A 86 -1.95 17.43 -1.88
N GLN A 87 -2.45 16.56 -2.72
CA GLN A 87 -3.71 15.87 -2.53
C GLN A 87 -3.48 14.37 -2.63
N GLN A 88 -4.17 13.63 -1.76
CA GLN A 88 -4.29 12.18 -1.82
C GLN A 88 -5.78 11.86 -1.72
N GLU A 89 -6.28 11.09 -2.64
CA GLU A 89 -7.67 10.66 -2.67
C GLU A 89 -7.73 9.14 -2.66
N VAL A 90 -8.72 8.58 -1.97
CA VAL A 90 -8.99 7.14 -1.90
C VAL A 90 -10.41 6.92 -2.39
N ASP A 91 -10.57 6.23 -3.49
CA ASP A 91 -11.85 5.95 -4.10
C ASP A 91 -12.53 4.72 -3.47
N TYR A 92 -11.76 3.69 -3.16
CA TYR A 92 -12.26 2.51 -2.48
C TYR A 92 -11.20 1.81 -1.64
N VAL A 93 -11.66 1.02 -0.69
CA VAL A 93 -10.86 0.03 0.04
C VAL A 93 -11.57 -1.32 -0.09
N TYR A 94 -10.85 -2.32 -0.55
CA TYR A 94 -11.32 -3.70 -0.63
C TYR A 94 -10.41 -4.59 0.21
N PHE A 95 -10.97 -5.29 1.16
CA PHE A 95 -10.27 -6.24 2.01
C PHE A 95 -10.86 -7.64 1.84
N ALA A 96 -9.99 -8.63 1.64
CA ALA A 96 -10.38 -10.04 1.57
C ALA A 96 -9.58 -10.83 2.60
N LYS A 97 -10.25 -11.32 3.63
CA LYS A 97 -9.66 -12.14 4.68
C LYS A 97 -9.55 -13.60 4.21
N ASP A 98 -8.41 -14.23 4.52
CA ASP A 98 -8.14 -15.64 4.25
C ASP A 98 -8.28 -16.03 2.75
N GLN A 99 -8.07 -15.08 1.86
CA GLN A 99 -8.13 -15.26 0.41
C GLN A 99 -6.91 -14.65 -0.27
N VAL A 100 -6.34 -15.35 -1.23
CA VAL A 100 -5.27 -14.83 -2.08
C VAL A 100 -5.86 -14.54 -3.46
N LEU A 101 -6.22 -13.29 -3.69
CA LEU A 101 -6.82 -12.84 -4.94
C LEU A 101 -5.78 -12.16 -5.83
N SER A 102 -5.80 -12.47 -7.11
CA SER A 102 -5.01 -11.71 -8.09
C SER A 102 -5.53 -10.27 -8.22
N PRO A 103 -4.71 -9.30 -8.66
CA PRO A 103 -5.18 -7.94 -8.93
C PRO A 103 -6.41 -7.88 -9.85
N ALA A 104 -6.48 -8.75 -10.85
CA ALA A 104 -7.64 -8.83 -11.75
C ALA A 104 -8.92 -9.29 -11.03
N GLN A 105 -8.80 -10.24 -10.10
CA GLN A 105 -9.93 -10.69 -9.28
C GLN A 105 -10.40 -9.58 -8.32
N VAL A 106 -9.47 -8.86 -7.68
CA VAL A 106 -9.79 -7.70 -6.84
C VAL A 106 -10.55 -6.64 -7.66
N LYS A 107 -10.01 -6.27 -8.82
CA LYS A 107 -10.66 -5.31 -9.71
C LYS A 107 -12.06 -5.72 -10.13
N SER A 108 -12.25 -7.00 -10.47
CA SER A 108 -13.57 -7.55 -10.81
C SER A 108 -14.54 -7.51 -9.63
N ALA A 109 -14.08 -7.83 -8.42
CA ALA A 109 -14.91 -7.77 -7.21
C ALA A 109 -15.37 -6.34 -6.92
N VAL A 110 -14.46 -5.37 -6.94
CA VAL A 110 -14.79 -3.95 -6.77
C VAL A 110 -15.80 -3.47 -7.83
N GLN A 111 -15.59 -3.84 -9.10
CA GLN A 111 -16.52 -3.46 -10.17
C GLN A 111 -17.91 -4.06 -9.97
N ASN A 112 -18.02 -5.29 -9.45
CA ASN A 112 -19.29 -5.90 -9.14
C ASN A 112 -20.05 -5.14 -8.04
N TYR A 113 -19.37 -4.71 -6.97
CA TYR A 113 -19.97 -3.87 -5.92
C TYR A 113 -20.46 -2.54 -6.49
N ARG A 114 -19.67 -1.86 -7.32
CA ARG A 114 -20.05 -0.62 -8.00
C ARG A 114 -21.29 -0.80 -8.89
N ASN A 115 -21.32 -1.84 -9.71
CA ASN A 115 -22.44 -2.14 -10.60
C ASN A 115 -23.73 -2.46 -9.84
N SER A 116 -23.61 -2.97 -8.62
CA SER A 116 -24.75 -3.28 -7.74
C SER A 116 -25.17 -2.09 -6.87
N GLY A 117 -24.51 -0.94 -6.97
CA GLY A 117 -24.77 0.25 -6.15
C GLY A 117 -24.48 0.04 -4.66
N VAL A 118 -23.59 -0.88 -4.34
CA VAL A 118 -23.20 -1.18 -2.95
C VAL A 118 -22.02 -0.29 -2.57
N GLU A 119 -22.24 0.59 -1.61
CA GLU A 119 -21.23 1.54 -1.14
C GLU A 119 -20.43 1.00 0.05
N HIS A 120 -21.01 0.14 0.86
CA HIS A 120 -20.36 -0.43 2.05
C HIS A 120 -20.83 -1.86 2.30
N VAL A 121 -19.86 -2.75 2.54
CA VAL A 121 -20.09 -4.13 3.03
C VAL A 121 -19.04 -4.43 4.10
N ASP A 122 -19.48 -4.95 5.23
CA ASP A 122 -18.63 -5.54 6.26
C ASP A 122 -19.18 -6.93 6.57
N ASN A 123 -18.42 -7.94 6.18
CA ASN A 123 -18.78 -9.36 6.35
C ASN A 123 -17.58 -10.22 6.78
N VAL A 124 -16.57 -9.62 7.40
CA VAL A 124 -15.34 -10.28 7.87
C VAL A 124 -15.24 -10.38 9.39
#